data_16041f232a0d7878bee328db690a0ad6
#
_entry.id   16041f232a0d7878bee328db690a0ad6
#
_cell.length_a   1.000
_cell.length_b   1.000
_cell.length_c   1.000
_cell.angle_alpha   90.00
_cell.angle_beta   90.00
_cell.angle_gamma   90.00
#
_symmetry.space_group_name_H-M   'P 1'
#
loop_
_entity.id
_entity.type
_entity.pdbx_description
1 polymer ?
#
loop_
_entity_poly.entity_id
_entity_poly.type
_entity_poly.pdbx_seq_one_letter_code
_entity_poly.pdbx_strand_id
1 'polypeptide(L)'
;GIDLQQTDFMLTHMHADHCGIAGRIQEISGAAVYLSAPDDARLQYNSRHEELIERARDFYLPQGLPLKAMDNLVKLMAVFRKATIPFRVERPLAPHDTFALGARTVEVIAAPGHTAGQMCFYFPGDGILLAGDHILPDITPNLSPDIFRPEYRPLKSFLESLGAVRDLPVRTVWPAHGDPFPDLARRVDEIRGHHAERTQLIVEALQGREKTAFEVSRILFGEDLPEFDQFLALNEHYVHIVELMDIGRVTADEQDGLVRYRPA
;
A
#
# COMPACT_ATOMS: atom_id res chain seq x y z
N GLY A 1 27.97 -17.82 3.31
CA GLY A 1 26.93 -17.47 2.34
C GLY A 1 25.60 -18.10 2.73
N ILE A 2 24.48 -17.62 2.19
CA ILE A 2 23.15 -18.20 2.37
C ILE A 2 23.05 -19.39 1.41
N ASP A 3 22.61 -20.56 1.91
CA ASP A 3 22.26 -21.70 1.08
C ASP A 3 20.81 -21.59 0.63
N LEU A 4 20.63 -21.17 -0.62
CA LEU A 4 19.29 -20.97 -1.19
C LEU A 4 18.45 -22.25 -1.26
N GLN A 5 19.09 -23.44 -1.28
CA GLN A 5 18.36 -24.72 -1.28
C GLN A 5 17.76 -25.08 0.10
N GLN A 6 18.18 -24.35 1.16
CA GLN A 6 17.67 -24.50 2.52
C GLN A 6 16.98 -23.22 3.01
N THR A 7 16.55 -22.36 2.09
CA THR A 7 15.98 -21.05 2.42
C THR A 7 14.58 -20.95 1.83
N ASP A 8 13.63 -20.57 2.67
CA ASP A 8 12.28 -20.17 2.27
C ASP A 8 12.14 -18.65 2.28
N PHE A 9 11.14 -18.14 1.57
CA PHE A 9 10.87 -16.70 1.46
C PHE A 9 9.51 -16.35 2.03
N MET A 10 9.51 -15.45 3.00
CA MET A 10 8.31 -14.83 3.54
C MET A 10 8.26 -13.39 3.05
N LEU A 11 7.27 -13.08 2.22
CA LEU A 11 7.11 -11.76 1.61
C LEU A 11 6.15 -10.91 2.45
N THR A 12 6.54 -9.66 2.71
CA THR A 12 5.69 -8.72 3.43
C THR A 12 4.48 -8.32 2.60
N HIS A 13 4.67 -8.11 1.29
CA HIS A 13 3.61 -7.73 0.36
C HIS A 13 4.03 -7.91 -1.12
N MET A 14 3.14 -7.59 -2.04
CA MET A 14 3.21 -7.94 -3.45
C MET A 14 3.98 -6.98 -4.36
N HIS A 15 4.48 -5.84 -3.88
CA HIS A 15 5.14 -4.86 -4.75
C HIS A 15 6.44 -5.40 -5.34
N ALA A 16 6.78 -4.97 -6.55
CA ALA A 16 7.85 -5.55 -7.36
C ALA A 16 9.25 -5.43 -6.72
N ASP A 17 9.49 -4.41 -5.95
CA ASP A 17 10.74 -4.19 -5.19
C ASP A 17 10.87 -5.12 -3.97
N HIS A 18 9.77 -5.77 -3.54
CA HIS A 18 9.75 -6.76 -2.45
C HIS A 18 9.64 -8.19 -2.95
N CYS A 19 8.88 -8.44 -4.02
CA CYS A 19 8.64 -9.80 -4.52
C CYS A 19 9.21 -10.07 -5.91
N GLY A 20 9.74 -9.06 -6.62
CA GLY A 20 10.03 -9.14 -8.04
C GLY A 20 10.93 -10.29 -8.47
N ILE A 21 11.94 -10.65 -7.68
CA ILE A 21 12.88 -11.74 -7.97
C ILE A 21 12.49 -13.08 -7.33
N ALA A 22 11.40 -13.14 -6.56
CA ALA A 22 11.00 -14.35 -5.82
C ALA A 22 10.84 -15.57 -6.75
N GLY A 23 10.24 -15.38 -7.93
CA GLY A 23 10.10 -16.44 -8.93
C GLY A 23 11.44 -16.96 -9.44
N ARG A 24 12.42 -16.07 -9.65
CA ARG A 24 13.77 -16.49 -10.07
C ARG A 24 14.47 -17.30 -8.99
N ILE A 25 14.37 -16.88 -7.74
CA ILE A 25 14.96 -17.61 -6.62
C ILE A 25 14.26 -18.96 -6.46
N GLN A 26 12.93 -19.01 -6.52
CA GLN A 26 12.18 -20.26 -6.47
C GLN A 26 12.60 -21.24 -7.58
N GLU A 27 12.77 -20.76 -8.81
CA GLU A 27 13.21 -21.57 -9.95
C GLU A 27 14.57 -22.25 -9.71
N ILE A 28 15.55 -21.53 -9.15
CA ILE A 28 16.92 -22.03 -8.97
C ILE A 28 17.13 -22.80 -7.67
N SER A 29 16.31 -22.61 -6.66
CA SER A 29 16.49 -23.21 -5.33
C SER A 29 15.41 -24.20 -4.91
N GLY A 30 14.22 -24.14 -5.54
CA GLY A 30 13.05 -24.87 -5.08
C GLY A 30 12.44 -24.30 -3.77
N ALA A 31 12.85 -23.11 -3.35
CA ALA A 31 12.41 -22.48 -2.12
C ALA A 31 10.88 -22.34 -2.05
N ALA A 32 10.31 -22.58 -0.87
CA ALA A 32 8.92 -22.21 -0.60
C ALA A 32 8.80 -20.68 -0.51
N VAL A 33 7.75 -20.14 -1.14
CA VAL A 33 7.43 -18.72 -1.08
C VAL A 33 6.09 -18.55 -0.37
N TYR A 34 6.06 -17.70 0.65
CA TYR A 34 4.89 -17.40 1.45
C TYR A 34 4.48 -15.95 1.24
N LEU A 35 3.21 -15.73 0.92
CA LEU A 35 2.61 -14.41 0.73
C LEU A 35 1.18 -14.48 1.24
N SER A 36 0.59 -13.36 1.64
CA SER A 36 -0.82 -13.31 2.04
C SER A 36 -1.77 -13.62 0.89
N ALA A 37 -2.94 -14.17 1.19
CA ALA A 37 -3.94 -14.48 0.16
C ALA A 37 -4.45 -13.24 -0.59
N PRO A 38 -4.69 -12.06 0.03
CA PRO A 38 -5.11 -10.87 -0.70
C PRO A 38 -4.05 -10.39 -1.71
N ASP A 39 -2.79 -10.45 -1.35
CA ASP A 39 -1.71 -9.99 -2.23
C ASP A 39 -1.39 -11.01 -3.33
N ASP A 40 -1.46 -12.31 -3.05
CA ASP A 40 -1.38 -13.34 -4.09
C ASP A 40 -2.51 -13.18 -5.11
N ALA A 41 -3.75 -13.02 -4.66
CA ALA A 41 -4.89 -12.76 -5.55
C ALA A 41 -4.67 -11.50 -6.40
N ARG A 42 -4.08 -10.44 -5.82
CA ARG A 42 -3.79 -9.20 -6.55
C ARG A 42 -2.71 -9.39 -7.61
N LEU A 43 -1.68 -10.21 -7.35
CA LEU A 43 -0.67 -10.57 -8.34
C LEU A 43 -1.25 -11.33 -9.53
N GLN A 44 -2.31 -12.15 -9.33
CA GLN A 44 -2.99 -12.86 -10.42
C GLN A 44 -3.63 -11.87 -11.42
N TYR A 45 -4.11 -10.71 -10.98
CA TYR A 45 -4.63 -9.67 -11.86
C TYR A 45 -3.54 -9.02 -12.73
N ASN A 46 -2.28 -9.04 -12.30
CA ASN A 46 -1.17 -8.51 -13.11
C ASN A 46 -0.98 -9.32 -14.41
N SER A 47 -1.42 -10.58 -14.45
CA SER A 47 -1.45 -11.39 -15.67
C SER A 47 -2.53 -10.95 -16.67
N ARG A 48 -3.59 -10.27 -16.19
CA ARG A 48 -4.72 -9.76 -16.98
C ARG A 48 -4.48 -8.29 -17.36
N HIS A 49 -3.42 -8.05 -18.09
CA HIS A 49 -2.92 -6.69 -18.35
C HIS A 49 -3.95 -5.76 -19.00
N GLU A 50 -4.74 -6.25 -19.96
CA GLU A 50 -5.77 -5.45 -20.65
C GLU A 50 -6.89 -5.06 -19.67
N GLU A 51 -7.39 -6.01 -18.86
CA GLU A 51 -8.39 -5.74 -17.85
C GLU A 51 -7.88 -4.74 -16.80
N LEU A 52 -6.61 -4.86 -16.39
CA LEU A 52 -6.00 -3.93 -15.44
C LEU A 52 -5.95 -2.50 -16.00
N ILE A 53 -5.59 -2.33 -17.30
CA ILE A 53 -5.56 -1.02 -17.95
C ILE A 53 -6.98 -0.44 -18.06
N GLU A 54 -7.95 -1.24 -18.49
CA GLU A 54 -9.34 -0.81 -18.63
C GLU A 54 -9.89 -0.31 -17.27
N ARG A 55 -9.77 -1.11 -16.22
CA ARG A 55 -10.20 -0.71 -14.86
C ARG A 55 -9.46 0.52 -14.35
N ALA A 56 -8.17 0.65 -14.64
CA ALA A 56 -7.41 1.84 -14.25
C ALA A 56 -7.92 3.08 -15.00
N ARG A 57 -8.24 2.99 -16.28
CA ARG A 57 -8.85 4.11 -17.04
C ARG A 57 -10.22 4.47 -16.49
N ASP A 58 -11.08 3.48 -16.27
CA ASP A 58 -12.44 3.66 -15.73
C ASP A 58 -12.42 4.30 -14.33
N PHE A 59 -11.37 4.05 -13.56
CA PHE A 59 -11.21 4.63 -12.24
C PHE A 59 -10.57 6.03 -12.28
N TYR A 60 -9.37 6.16 -12.90
CA TYR A 60 -8.56 7.38 -12.76
C TYR A 60 -9.02 8.55 -13.62
N LEU A 61 -9.57 8.31 -14.82
CA LEU A 61 -10.03 9.39 -15.69
C LEU A 61 -11.21 10.16 -15.08
N PRO A 62 -12.24 9.51 -14.49
CA PRO A 62 -13.29 10.23 -13.77
C PRO A 62 -12.79 10.99 -12.53
N GLN A 63 -11.67 10.56 -11.92
CA GLN A 63 -11.04 11.31 -10.82
C GLN A 63 -10.27 12.55 -11.29
N GLY A 64 -10.26 12.83 -12.60
CA GLY A 64 -9.63 13.99 -13.20
C GLY A 64 -8.16 13.79 -13.59
N LEU A 65 -7.63 12.57 -13.54
CA LEU A 65 -6.26 12.30 -14.01
C LEU A 65 -6.16 12.63 -15.53
N PRO A 66 -5.19 13.48 -15.95
CA PRO A 66 -5.03 13.81 -17.36
C PRO A 66 -4.70 12.59 -18.23
N LEU A 67 -5.20 12.54 -19.47
CA LEU A 67 -4.93 11.45 -20.41
C LEU A 67 -3.43 11.14 -20.55
N LYS A 68 -2.59 12.17 -20.63
CA LYS A 68 -1.13 12.00 -20.71
C LYS A 68 -0.56 11.29 -19.48
N ALA A 69 -1.02 11.65 -18.28
CA ALA A 69 -0.61 10.99 -17.04
C ALA A 69 -1.12 9.54 -16.99
N MET A 70 -2.35 9.29 -17.47
CA MET A 70 -2.88 7.93 -17.60
C MET A 70 -2.06 7.06 -18.56
N ASP A 71 -1.65 7.59 -19.72
CA ASP A 71 -0.82 6.85 -20.67
C ASP A 71 0.57 6.51 -20.12
N ASN A 72 1.13 7.38 -19.28
CA ASN A 72 2.39 7.10 -18.59
C ASN A 72 2.20 6.08 -17.45
N LEU A 73 1.08 6.12 -16.74
CA LEU A 73 0.72 5.07 -15.78
C LEU A 73 0.64 3.70 -16.45
N VAL A 74 0.03 3.59 -17.63
CA VAL A 74 -0.04 2.34 -18.40
C VAL A 74 1.36 1.82 -18.77
N LYS A 75 2.29 2.70 -19.18
CA LYS A 75 3.68 2.30 -19.44
C LYS A 75 4.36 1.79 -18.17
N LEU A 76 4.15 2.45 -17.06
CA LEU A 76 4.71 2.07 -15.75
C LEU A 76 4.17 0.72 -15.27
N MET A 77 2.86 0.48 -15.41
CA MET A 77 2.25 -0.84 -15.13
C MET A 77 2.92 -1.95 -15.93
N ALA A 78 3.26 -1.70 -17.20
CA ALA A 78 3.96 -2.66 -18.03
C ALA A 78 5.40 -2.91 -17.55
N VAL A 79 6.08 -1.91 -16.99
CA VAL A 79 7.42 -2.04 -16.38
C VAL A 79 7.33 -2.88 -15.11
N PHE A 80 6.43 -2.57 -14.19
CA PHE A 80 6.26 -3.33 -12.94
C PHE A 80 5.87 -4.78 -13.20
N ARG A 81 5.00 -5.03 -14.17
CA ARG A 81 4.67 -6.40 -14.59
C ARG A 81 5.90 -7.19 -15.05
N LYS A 82 6.82 -6.56 -15.80
CA LYS A 82 8.06 -7.19 -16.25
C LYS A 82 9.09 -7.36 -15.12
N ALA A 83 9.05 -6.50 -14.13
CA ALA A 83 9.93 -6.55 -12.97
C ALA A 83 9.53 -7.65 -11.97
N THR A 84 8.30 -8.17 -12.05
CA THR A 84 7.84 -9.25 -11.18
C THR A 84 7.87 -10.57 -11.94
N ILE A 85 8.81 -11.44 -11.57
CA ILE A 85 8.92 -12.81 -12.12
C ILE A 85 7.88 -13.67 -11.40
N PRO A 86 6.96 -14.34 -12.13
CA PRO A 86 5.92 -15.16 -11.54
C PRO A 86 6.48 -16.23 -10.62
N PHE A 87 5.83 -16.46 -9.49
CA PHE A 87 6.15 -17.51 -8.52
C PHE A 87 4.88 -18.19 -8.02
N ARG A 88 5.05 -19.34 -7.40
CA ARG A 88 3.96 -20.07 -6.77
C ARG A 88 4.03 -19.86 -5.26
N VAL A 89 2.94 -19.39 -4.68
CA VAL A 89 2.78 -19.33 -3.22
C VAL A 89 2.57 -20.76 -2.69
N GLU A 90 3.41 -21.20 -1.77
CA GLU A 90 3.31 -22.54 -1.17
C GLU A 90 2.06 -22.67 -0.31
N ARG A 91 1.84 -21.73 0.57
CA ARG A 91 0.59 -21.48 1.28
C ARG A 91 0.44 -20.02 1.64
N PRO A 92 -0.79 -19.51 1.73
CA PRO A 92 -1.01 -18.16 2.20
C PRO A 92 -0.53 -17.97 3.64
N LEU A 93 0.09 -16.80 3.91
CA LEU A 93 0.31 -16.32 5.27
C LEU A 93 -1.01 -15.86 5.87
N ALA A 94 -1.26 -16.28 7.10
CA ALA A 94 -2.39 -15.81 7.89
C ALA A 94 -1.92 -15.04 9.12
N PRO A 95 -2.73 -14.09 9.62
CA PRO A 95 -2.47 -13.43 10.91
C PRO A 95 -2.26 -14.47 12.00
N HIS A 96 -1.27 -14.25 12.88
CA HIS A 96 -0.87 -15.12 13.98
C HIS A 96 -0.24 -16.47 13.57
N ASP A 97 0.06 -16.69 12.27
CA ASP A 97 0.96 -17.76 11.90
C ASP A 97 2.28 -17.61 12.64
N THR A 98 2.85 -18.73 13.08
CA THR A 98 4.16 -18.75 13.72
C THR A 98 5.10 -19.72 12.99
N PHE A 99 6.36 -19.30 12.87
CA PHE A 99 7.41 -20.11 12.25
C PHE A 99 8.61 -20.21 13.21
N ALA A 100 9.21 -21.41 13.26
CA ALA A 100 10.46 -21.59 13.99
C ALA A 100 11.64 -21.34 13.04
N LEU A 101 12.53 -20.44 13.42
CA LEU A 101 13.77 -20.12 12.71
C LEU A 101 14.97 -20.41 13.63
N GLY A 102 15.39 -21.67 13.68
CA GLY A 102 16.36 -22.15 14.65
C GLY A 102 15.82 -22.02 16.08
N ALA A 103 16.51 -21.25 16.93
CA ALA A 103 16.07 -20.95 18.29
C ALA A 103 15.07 -19.79 18.42
N ARG A 104 14.73 -19.13 17.31
CA ARG A 104 13.84 -17.97 17.27
C ARG A 104 12.45 -18.38 16.79
N THR A 105 11.47 -17.62 17.21
CA THR A 105 10.10 -17.69 16.68
C THR A 105 9.78 -16.37 16.00
N VAL A 106 9.17 -16.43 14.82
CA VAL A 106 8.58 -15.28 14.13
C VAL A 106 7.07 -15.43 14.13
N GLU A 107 6.37 -14.35 14.48
CA GLU A 107 4.92 -14.23 14.41
C GLU A 107 4.53 -13.34 13.22
N VAL A 108 3.52 -13.76 12.46
CA VAL A 108 2.97 -13.01 11.33
C VAL A 108 1.86 -12.08 11.85
N ILE A 109 2.02 -10.80 11.58
CA ILE A 109 1.05 -9.77 11.99
C ILE A 109 0.44 -9.15 10.73
N ALA A 110 -0.89 -9.19 10.62
CA ALA A 110 -1.57 -8.49 9.55
C ALA A 110 -1.40 -6.98 9.70
N ALA A 111 -0.99 -6.33 8.63
CA ALA A 111 -0.75 -4.90 8.57
C ALA A 111 -1.36 -4.25 7.32
N PRO A 112 -2.66 -4.50 7.00
CA PRO A 112 -3.28 -4.01 5.79
C PRO A 112 -3.31 -2.49 5.73
N GLY A 113 -3.30 -1.96 4.51
CA GLY A 113 -3.36 -0.52 4.22
C GLY A 113 -2.57 -0.18 2.98
N HIS A 114 -1.23 -0.25 3.05
CA HIS A 114 -0.35 -0.04 1.90
C HIS A 114 -0.65 -1.04 0.77
N THR A 115 -0.76 -2.33 1.10
CA THR A 115 -1.53 -3.31 0.33
C THR A 115 -2.59 -3.94 1.25
N ALA A 116 -3.59 -4.58 0.66
CA ALA A 116 -4.62 -5.27 1.43
C ALA A 116 -4.11 -6.53 2.13
N GLY A 117 -2.99 -7.06 1.66
CA GLY A 117 -2.36 -8.27 2.19
C GLY A 117 -1.04 -8.03 2.90
N GLN A 118 -0.65 -6.77 3.15
CA GLN A 118 0.58 -6.44 3.87
C GLN A 118 0.67 -7.19 5.19
N MET A 119 1.85 -7.79 5.43
CA MET A 119 2.21 -8.47 6.68
C MET A 119 3.47 -7.84 7.27
N CYS A 120 3.54 -7.83 8.60
CA CYS A 120 4.76 -7.61 9.36
C CYS A 120 5.22 -8.93 9.98
N PHE A 121 6.52 -9.04 10.29
CA PHE A 121 7.08 -10.21 10.95
C PHE A 121 7.71 -9.80 12.29
N TYR A 122 7.15 -10.29 13.37
CA TYR A 122 7.57 -9.95 14.72
C TYR A 122 8.37 -11.08 15.35
N PHE A 123 9.50 -10.74 15.96
CA PHE A 123 10.39 -11.63 16.69
C PHE A 123 10.30 -11.28 18.18
N PRO A 124 9.40 -11.90 18.95
CA PRO A 124 9.14 -11.50 20.34
C PRO A 124 10.36 -11.68 21.26
N GLY A 125 11.19 -12.72 21.05
CA GLY A 125 12.40 -12.94 21.82
C GLY A 125 13.49 -11.87 21.59
N ASP A 126 13.54 -11.30 20.41
CA ASP A 126 14.52 -10.27 20.02
C ASP A 126 13.95 -8.85 20.16
N GLY A 127 12.63 -8.68 20.25
CA GLY A 127 11.96 -7.39 20.21
C GLY A 127 12.14 -6.69 18.85
N ILE A 128 12.18 -7.45 17.75
CA ILE A 128 12.37 -6.93 16.39
C ILE A 128 11.07 -7.04 15.61
N LEU A 129 10.68 -5.96 14.92
CA LEU A 129 9.59 -5.95 13.96
C LEU A 129 10.14 -5.67 12.56
N LEU A 130 10.02 -6.63 11.64
CA LEU A 130 10.22 -6.38 10.22
C LEU A 130 8.91 -5.81 9.68
N ALA A 131 8.89 -4.50 9.43
CA ALA A 131 7.66 -3.76 9.17
C ALA A 131 7.24 -3.73 7.70
N GLY A 132 8.13 -4.16 6.76
CA GLY A 132 7.89 -3.93 5.34
C GLY A 132 7.64 -2.44 5.07
N ASP A 133 6.61 -2.14 4.31
CA ASP A 133 6.18 -0.76 4.02
C ASP A 133 5.06 -0.26 4.94
N HIS A 134 4.75 -1.01 5.98
CA HIS A 134 3.73 -0.57 6.93
C HIS A 134 4.17 0.62 7.77
N ILE A 135 5.42 0.60 8.27
CA ILE A 135 5.96 1.67 9.11
C ILE A 135 7.37 2.02 8.64
N LEU A 136 7.50 3.18 8.01
CA LEU A 136 8.75 3.73 7.50
C LEU A 136 9.26 4.85 8.43
N PRO A 137 10.60 5.08 8.55
CA PRO A 137 11.16 5.99 9.55
C PRO A 137 10.80 7.46 9.29
N ASP A 138 10.86 7.92 8.04
CA ASP A 138 10.81 9.34 7.69
C ASP A 138 9.60 9.74 6.86
N ILE A 139 8.97 8.78 6.17
CA ILE A 139 7.82 9.02 5.29
C ILE A 139 6.64 8.13 5.70
N THR A 140 5.45 8.46 5.22
CA THR A 140 4.28 7.56 5.26
C THR A 140 4.24 6.74 3.97
N PRO A 141 3.87 5.45 4.01
CA PRO A 141 3.67 4.67 2.79
C PRO A 141 2.52 5.25 1.98
N ASN A 142 2.63 5.22 0.65
CA ASN A 142 1.52 5.59 -0.21
C ASN A 142 0.37 4.59 -0.04
N LEU A 143 -0.83 5.09 0.13
CA LEU A 143 -2.06 4.31 0.20
C LEU A 143 -2.81 4.47 -1.12
N SER A 144 -3.08 3.35 -1.78
CA SER A 144 -3.75 3.34 -3.08
C SER A 144 -5.10 2.65 -3.03
N PRO A 145 -6.12 3.16 -3.75
CA PRO A 145 -7.39 2.45 -3.90
C PRO A 145 -7.17 1.10 -4.58
N ASP A 146 -7.95 0.10 -4.19
CA ASP A 146 -7.96 -1.17 -4.89
C ASP A 146 -9.06 -1.14 -5.99
N ILE A 147 -8.63 -0.93 -7.24
CA ILE A 147 -9.55 -0.82 -8.39
C ILE A 147 -10.29 -2.13 -8.72
N PHE A 148 -9.90 -3.26 -8.09
CA PHE A 148 -10.60 -4.54 -8.19
C PHE A 148 -11.56 -4.78 -7.03
N ARG A 149 -11.38 -4.05 -5.92
CA ARG A 149 -12.21 -4.12 -4.71
C ARG A 149 -12.56 -2.72 -4.23
N PRO A 150 -13.48 -2.02 -4.90
CA PRO A 150 -13.83 -0.63 -4.58
C PRO A 150 -14.41 -0.45 -3.17
N GLU A 151 -14.86 -1.54 -2.54
CA GLU A 151 -15.30 -1.56 -1.14
C GLU A 151 -14.15 -1.56 -0.13
N TYR A 152 -12.92 -1.87 -0.54
CA TYR A 152 -11.76 -1.84 0.35
C TYR A 152 -11.41 -0.40 0.74
N ARG A 153 -11.10 -0.19 2.00
CA ARG A 153 -10.80 1.12 2.62
C ARG A 153 -9.34 1.15 3.09
N PRO A 154 -8.38 1.50 2.21
CA PRO A 154 -6.96 1.44 2.52
C PRO A 154 -6.58 2.28 3.75
N LEU A 155 -7.02 3.54 3.83
CA LEU A 155 -6.69 4.44 4.95
C LEU A 155 -7.26 3.91 6.28
N LYS A 156 -8.53 3.51 6.29
CA LYS A 156 -9.16 2.92 7.48
C LYS A 156 -8.39 1.69 7.95
N SER A 157 -8.14 0.74 7.04
CA SER A 157 -7.39 -0.49 7.33
C SER A 157 -5.98 -0.19 7.85
N PHE A 158 -5.31 0.80 7.28
CA PHE A 158 -3.99 1.24 7.70
C PHE A 158 -3.99 1.81 9.12
N LEU A 159 -4.90 2.72 9.42
CA LEU A 159 -5.00 3.32 10.76
C LEU A 159 -5.40 2.31 11.85
N GLU A 160 -6.24 1.33 11.51
CA GLU A 160 -6.60 0.22 12.40
C GLU A 160 -5.40 -0.69 12.66
N SER A 161 -4.66 -1.09 11.62
CA SER A 161 -3.48 -1.96 11.74
C SER A 161 -2.29 -1.28 12.43
N LEU A 162 -2.10 0.02 12.24
CA LEU A 162 -1.15 0.80 13.05
C LEU A 162 -1.48 0.72 14.54
N GLY A 163 -2.77 0.80 14.91
CA GLY A 163 -3.22 0.64 16.29
C GLY A 163 -2.92 -0.75 16.86
N ALA A 164 -3.03 -1.78 16.02
CA ALA A 164 -2.77 -3.17 16.45
C ALA A 164 -1.28 -3.43 16.77
N VAL A 165 -0.35 -2.74 16.11
CA VAL A 165 1.10 -2.94 16.33
C VAL A 165 1.70 -1.96 17.33
N ARG A 166 1.04 -0.83 17.61
CA ARG A 166 1.58 0.28 18.41
C ARG A 166 2.17 -0.12 19.75
N ASP A 167 1.49 -1.00 20.47
CA ASP A 167 1.83 -1.36 21.84
C ASP A 167 2.62 -2.69 21.94
N LEU A 168 3.09 -3.21 20.79
CA LEU A 168 3.99 -4.35 20.80
C LEU A 168 5.31 -4.00 21.49
N PRO A 169 5.90 -4.92 22.28
CA PRO A 169 7.17 -4.69 22.96
C PRO A 169 8.36 -4.78 21.99
N VAL A 170 8.39 -3.84 21.03
CA VAL A 170 9.43 -3.75 19.99
C VAL A 170 10.56 -2.87 20.48
N ARG A 171 11.79 -3.36 20.35
CA ARG A 171 13.02 -2.60 20.62
C ARG A 171 13.56 -1.92 19.36
N THR A 172 13.35 -2.55 18.20
CA THR A 172 13.83 -2.05 16.91
C THR A 172 12.85 -2.42 15.81
N VAL A 173 12.44 -1.42 15.04
CA VAL A 173 11.70 -1.60 13.79
C VAL A 173 12.70 -1.66 12.65
N TRP A 174 12.57 -2.66 11.80
CA TRP A 174 13.30 -2.82 10.55
C TRP A 174 12.33 -2.57 9.39
N PRO A 175 12.32 -1.38 8.82
CA PRO A 175 11.50 -1.05 7.66
C PRO A 175 12.09 -1.66 6.40
N ALA A 176 11.31 -1.71 5.31
CA ALA A 176 11.87 -2.11 4.02
C ALA A 176 12.64 -0.98 3.34
N HIS A 177 12.30 0.27 3.64
CA HIS A 177 12.97 1.48 3.15
C HIS A 177 13.41 2.37 4.31
N GLY A 178 14.62 2.90 4.24
CA GLY A 178 15.24 3.70 5.30
C GLY A 178 15.97 2.86 6.35
N ASP A 179 16.46 3.52 7.39
CA ASP A 179 17.26 2.88 8.43
C ASP A 179 16.40 2.28 9.53
N PRO A 180 16.84 1.20 10.21
CA PRO A 180 16.19 0.70 11.40
C PRO A 180 16.10 1.75 12.50
N PHE A 181 15.02 1.77 13.25
CA PHE A 181 14.76 2.77 14.27
C PHE A 181 14.11 2.17 15.52
N PRO A 182 14.30 2.80 16.70
CA PRO A 182 13.58 2.47 17.91
C PRO A 182 12.24 3.22 17.98
N ASP A 183 11.48 3.01 19.07
CA ASP A 183 10.30 3.79 19.46
C ASP A 183 9.15 3.69 18.42
N LEU A 184 8.68 2.46 18.25
CA LEU A 184 7.53 2.14 17.41
C LEU A 184 6.30 2.99 17.74
N ALA A 185 5.97 3.15 19.02
CA ALA A 185 4.76 3.85 19.45
C ALA A 185 4.79 5.32 19.04
N ARG A 186 5.92 6.01 19.24
CA ARG A 186 6.08 7.41 18.81
C ARG A 186 5.90 7.53 17.29
N ARG A 187 6.53 6.63 16.51
CA ARG A 187 6.42 6.68 15.04
C ARG A 187 5.00 6.43 14.56
N VAL A 188 4.28 5.50 15.16
CA VAL A 188 2.86 5.26 14.88
C VAL A 188 2.02 6.51 15.17
N ASP A 189 2.26 7.19 16.29
CA ASP A 189 1.53 8.41 16.64
C ASP A 189 1.82 9.55 15.64
N GLU A 190 3.07 9.69 15.16
CA GLU A 190 3.46 10.65 14.12
C GLU A 190 2.73 10.37 12.80
N ILE A 191 2.68 9.11 12.36
CA ILE A 191 1.97 8.70 11.14
C ILE A 191 0.47 9.01 11.25
N ARG A 192 -0.15 8.67 12.39
CA ARG A 192 -1.57 8.98 12.63
C ARG A 192 -1.84 10.49 12.63
N GLY A 193 -0.95 11.26 13.24
CA GLY A 193 -1.02 12.73 13.22
C GLY A 193 -0.95 13.28 11.80
N HIS A 194 -0.02 12.78 10.98
CA HIS A 194 0.11 13.15 9.57
C HIS A 194 -1.20 12.93 8.78
N HIS A 195 -1.82 11.74 8.92
CA HIS A 195 -3.08 11.46 8.22
C HIS A 195 -4.25 12.31 8.73
N ALA A 196 -4.30 12.63 10.03
CA ALA A 196 -5.30 13.52 10.57
C ALA A 196 -5.14 14.95 10.02
N GLU A 197 -3.92 15.48 9.96
CA GLU A 197 -3.61 16.77 9.36
C GLU A 197 -3.95 16.77 7.85
N ARG A 198 -3.57 15.74 7.11
CA ARG A 198 -3.90 15.59 5.70
C ARG A 198 -5.41 15.61 5.46
N THR A 199 -6.18 14.91 6.28
CA THR A 199 -7.65 14.91 6.21
C THR A 199 -8.21 16.33 6.39
N GLN A 200 -7.67 17.10 7.32
CA GLN A 200 -8.10 18.48 7.55
C GLN A 200 -7.79 19.40 6.35
N LEU A 201 -6.58 19.30 5.79
CA LEU A 201 -6.18 20.05 4.60
C LEU A 201 -7.06 19.74 3.38
N ILE A 202 -7.47 18.47 3.21
CA ILE A 202 -8.40 18.08 2.14
C ILE A 202 -9.77 18.74 2.33
N VAL A 203 -10.30 18.76 3.55
CA VAL A 203 -11.58 19.45 3.84
C VAL A 203 -11.48 20.92 3.49
N GLU A 204 -10.38 21.59 3.82
CA GLU A 204 -10.13 23.00 3.47
C GLU A 204 -10.01 23.18 1.94
N ALA A 205 -9.29 22.30 1.25
CA ALA A 205 -9.15 22.34 -0.20
C ALA A 205 -10.49 22.14 -0.93
N LEU A 206 -11.44 21.42 -0.34
CA LEU A 206 -12.78 21.22 -0.90
C LEU A 206 -13.72 22.41 -0.72
N GLN A 207 -13.36 23.45 0.05
CA GLN A 207 -14.21 24.63 0.22
C GLN A 207 -14.37 25.39 -1.11
N GLY A 208 -15.50 26.10 -1.21
CA GLY A 208 -15.84 26.97 -2.34
C GLY A 208 -16.52 26.21 -3.48
N ARG A 209 -15.78 25.74 -4.47
CA ARG A 209 -16.32 24.97 -5.61
C ARG A 209 -16.08 23.48 -5.48
N GLU A 210 -16.88 22.69 -6.17
CA GLU A 210 -16.66 21.24 -6.35
C GLU A 210 -15.34 20.98 -7.09
N LYS A 211 -14.65 19.89 -6.72
CA LYS A 211 -13.34 19.53 -7.27
C LYS A 211 -13.22 18.03 -7.48
N THR A 212 -12.47 17.63 -8.50
CA THR A 212 -12.04 16.24 -8.64
C THR A 212 -10.95 15.90 -7.62
N ALA A 213 -10.70 14.61 -7.37
CA ALA A 213 -9.60 14.19 -6.49
C ALA A 213 -8.23 14.67 -7.01
N PHE A 214 -8.05 14.72 -8.34
CA PHE A 214 -6.84 15.26 -8.94
C PHE A 214 -6.68 16.77 -8.73
N GLU A 215 -7.75 17.55 -8.82
CA GLU A 215 -7.70 19.00 -8.49
C GLU A 215 -7.31 19.22 -7.02
N VAL A 216 -7.83 18.40 -6.10
CA VAL A 216 -7.44 18.45 -4.67
C VAL A 216 -5.95 18.12 -4.51
N SER A 217 -5.44 17.10 -5.19
CA SER A 217 -4.02 16.74 -5.10
C SER A 217 -3.10 17.85 -5.59
N ARG A 218 -3.48 18.57 -6.66
CA ARG A 218 -2.71 19.72 -7.18
C ARG A 218 -2.70 20.91 -6.24
N ILE A 219 -3.79 21.15 -5.51
CA ILE A 219 -3.84 22.22 -4.51
C ILE A 219 -2.87 21.96 -3.36
N LEU A 220 -2.75 20.71 -2.92
CA LEU A 220 -1.99 20.35 -1.72
C LEU A 220 -0.51 20.02 -2.00
N PHE A 221 -0.18 19.47 -3.18
CA PHE A 221 1.19 19.10 -3.56
C PHE A 221 1.81 20.01 -4.63
N GLY A 222 1.05 20.96 -5.20
CA GLY A 222 1.51 21.83 -6.26
C GLY A 222 1.23 21.29 -7.66
N GLU A 223 1.48 22.17 -8.66
CA GLU A 223 1.14 21.88 -10.06
C GLU A 223 2.25 21.14 -10.81
N ASP A 224 3.49 21.25 -10.36
CA ASP A 224 4.70 20.82 -11.07
C ASP A 224 5.21 19.45 -10.63
N LEU A 225 4.32 18.56 -10.13
CA LEU A 225 4.72 17.20 -9.77
C LEU A 225 5.15 16.39 -10.99
N PRO A 226 6.23 15.58 -10.89
CA PRO A 226 6.54 14.56 -11.85
C PRO A 226 5.32 13.65 -12.12
N GLU A 227 5.21 13.12 -13.33
CA GLU A 227 4.00 12.38 -13.76
C GLU A 227 3.66 11.17 -12.87
N PHE A 228 4.68 10.48 -12.35
CA PHE A 228 4.48 9.39 -11.40
C PHE A 228 3.96 9.90 -10.05
N ASP A 229 4.51 11.01 -9.58
CA ASP A 229 4.12 11.60 -8.29
C ASP A 229 2.70 12.16 -8.35
N GLN A 230 2.22 12.61 -9.54
CA GLN A 230 0.82 12.99 -9.73
C GLN A 230 -0.14 11.83 -9.46
N PHE A 231 0.21 10.63 -9.89
CA PHE A 231 -0.56 9.42 -9.63
C PHE A 231 -0.56 9.06 -8.13
N LEU A 232 0.60 9.09 -7.48
CA LEU A 232 0.71 8.84 -6.05
C LEU A 232 -0.06 9.88 -5.22
N ALA A 233 0.04 11.16 -5.62
CA ALA A 233 -0.68 12.26 -4.98
C ALA A 233 -2.21 12.10 -5.11
N LEU A 234 -2.70 11.70 -6.31
CA LEU A 234 -4.11 11.42 -6.49
C LEU A 234 -4.58 10.30 -5.56
N ASN A 235 -3.85 9.18 -5.51
CA ASN A 235 -4.20 8.04 -4.65
C ASN A 235 -4.28 8.44 -3.18
N GLU A 236 -3.27 9.14 -2.68
CA GLU A 236 -3.21 9.64 -1.30
C GLU A 236 -4.45 10.47 -0.95
N HIS A 237 -4.84 11.40 -1.81
CA HIS A 237 -6.00 12.26 -1.52
C HIS A 237 -7.33 11.52 -1.70
N TYR A 238 -7.42 10.65 -2.70
CA TYR A 238 -8.63 9.87 -2.94
C TYR A 238 -9.01 8.98 -1.75
N VAL A 239 -8.06 8.29 -1.14
CA VAL A 239 -8.37 7.41 0.00
C VAL A 239 -8.85 8.21 1.22
N HIS A 240 -8.35 9.44 1.41
CA HIS A 240 -8.85 10.36 2.43
C HIS A 240 -10.25 10.90 2.12
N ILE A 241 -10.52 11.24 0.84
CA ILE A 241 -11.85 11.70 0.40
C ILE A 241 -12.89 10.61 0.64
N VAL A 242 -12.57 9.35 0.31
CA VAL A 242 -13.48 8.21 0.54
C VAL A 242 -13.77 8.03 2.03
N GLU A 243 -12.77 8.16 2.91
CA GLU A 243 -13.00 8.11 4.36
C GLU A 243 -13.91 9.25 4.83
N LEU A 244 -13.73 10.45 4.29
CA LEU A 244 -14.62 11.59 4.57
C LEU A 244 -16.05 11.37 4.05
N MET A 245 -16.22 10.66 2.93
CA MET A 245 -17.54 10.27 2.43
C MET A 245 -18.20 9.23 3.34
N ASP A 246 -17.46 8.23 3.78
CA ASP A 246 -17.98 7.17 4.67
C ASP A 246 -18.50 7.74 6.01
N ILE A 247 -17.92 8.85 6.49
CA ILE A 247 -18.38 9.54 7.70
C ILE A 247 -19.32 10.72 7.41
N GLY A 248 -19.79 10.88 6.16
CA GLY A 248 -20.78 11.87 5.77
C GLY A 248 -20.32 13.33 5.78
N ARG A 249 -18.99 13.60 5.70
CA ARG A 249 -18.43 14.96 5.64
C ARG A 249 -18.23 15.48 4.23
N VAL A 250 -18.21 14.57 3.24
CA VAL A 250 -18.05 14.87 1.81
C VAL A 250 -19.09 14.12 1.02
N THR A 251 -19.61 14.75 -0.02
CA THR A 251 -20.47 14.12 -1.03
C THR A 251 -19.80 14.18 -2.39
N ALA A 252 -20.21 13.28 -3.28
CA ALA A 252 -19.72 13.20 -4.65
C ALA A 252 -20.89 13.20 -5.64
N ASP A 253 -20.72 13.91 -6.76
CA ASP A 253 -21.63 13.87 -7.91
C ASP A 253 -20.81 13.66 -9.18
N GLU A 254 -21.38 12.94 -10.15
CA GLU A 254 -20.79 12.78 -11.47
C GLU A 254 -21.35 13.85 -12.42
N GLN A 255 -20.44 14.62 -13.04
CA GLN A 255 -20.78 15.65 -14.00
C GLN A 255 -19.79 15.59 -15.18
N ASP A 256 -20.32 15.51 -16.40
CA ASP A 256 -19.50 15.47 -17.64
C ASP A 256 -18.41 14.37 -17.62
N GLY A 257 -18.71 13.22 -17.03
CA GLY A 257 -17.77 12.09 -16.92
C GLY A 257 -16.68 12.27 -15.84
N LEU A 258 -16.79 13.31 -15.01
CA LEU A 258 -15.89 13.55 -13.88
C LEU A 258 -16.63 13.41 -12.55
N VAL A 259 -15.99 12.78 -11.58
CA VAL A 259 -16.47 12.74 -10.19
C VAL A 259 -15.99 14.00 -9.47
N ARG A 260 -16.94 14.77 -8.94
CA ARG A 260 -16.68 16.00 -8.20
C ARG A 260 -17.11 15.86 -6.77
N TYR A 261 -16.25 16.33 -5.88
CA TYR A 261 -16.38 16.25 -4.44
C TYR A 261 -16.64 17.63 -3.86
N ARG A 262 -17.52 17.67 -2.83
CA ARG A 262 -17.81 18.88 -2.04
C ARG A 262 -18.09 18.53 -0.59
N PRO A 263 -17.97 19.47 0.34
CA PRO A 263 -18.49 19.29 1.71
C PRO A 263 -19.98 18.92 1.69
N ALA A 264 -20.38 18.04 2.61
CA ALA A 264 -21.77 17.61 2.77
C ALA A 264 -22.66 18.69 3.39
#